data_e434337016d5aa8c0fd63ed6af3783e4
#
_entry.id   e434337016d5aa8c0fd63ed6af3783e4
#
_cell.length_a   1.000
_cell.length_b   1.000
_cell.length_c   1.000
_cell.angle_alpha   90.00
_cell.angle_beta   90.00
_cell.angle_gamma   90.00
#
_symmetry.space_group_name_H-M   'P 1'
#
loop_
_entity.id
_entity.type
_entity.pdbx_description
1 polymer ?
#
loop_
_entity_poly.entity_id
_entity_poly.type
_entity_poly.pdbx_seq_one_letter_code
_entity_poly.pdbx_strand_id
1 'polypeptide(L)'
;MDTNEKIKIVGTNIQEKANLIWNVANSLFGAYKPHEYGLVILPMVVIKRFHDCLLPTREKVLATYEKVKQLAVKDGFLRTASGYRFYNTSQYTFERLKADPENIKTNFEAYINGFSDNVIDILANMGFFTQIERMADAGVLYQVISDFTADNADMNPEKISAIDMGYVFENLVQRFSESYDEEAGAHFTSRDIIYLMCDLLTMNADFSGEDAPAKTVYDMAMGTSQMLTCMEERVHALDKEAEIICYGQEINPFTFGIAKADMLIRGGDPENMQFGDTLNADKFKGYTFDYIISNPPFGIDWKREAADVEKEHKLGDAGRFGVGLPPVSYTHLRAHETEAD
;
A
#
# COMPACT_ATOMS: atom_id res chain seq x y z
N MET A 1 8.54 23.52 14.64
CA MET A 1 7.92 22.51 15.52
C MET A 1 9.02 21.73 16.19
N ASP A 2 8.99 21.61 17.51
CA ASP A 2 10.00 20.85 18.26
C ASP A 2 9.86 19.35 17.94
N THR A 3 10.97 18.62 17.91
CA THR A 3 11.00 17.16 17.62
C THR A 3 10.08 16.38 18.59
N ASN A 4 10.04 16.79 19.85
CA ASN A 4 9.17 16.19 20.88
C ASN A 4 7.67 16.44 20.63
N GLU A 5 7.29 17.58 20.06
CA GLU A 5 5.91 17.88 19.66
C GLU A 5 5.48 17.00 18.46
N LYS A 6 6.36 16.83 17.46
CA LYS A 6 6.08 15.93 16.31
C LYS A 6 5.85 14.49 16.76
N ILE A 7 6.73 13.94 17.61
CA ILE A 7 6.62 12.59 18.14
C ILE A 7 5.29 12.41 18.90
N LYS A 8 4.87 13.42 19.69
CA LYS A 8 3.61 13.37 20.45
C LYS A 8 2.38 13.39 19.54
N ILE A 9 2.39 14.19 18.47
CA ILE A 9 1.29 14.27 17.48
C ILE A 9 1.13 12.95 16.74
N VAL A 10 2.23 12.37 16.24
CA VAL A 10 2.23 11.06 15.57
C VAL A 10 1.69 9.97 16.50
N GLY A 11 2.17 9.93 17.75
CA GLY A 11 1.70 8.97 18.74
C GLY A 11 0.20 9.10 19.05
N THR A 12 -0.33 10.32 19.11
CA THR A 12 -1.77 10.57 19.32
C THR A 12 -2.60 10.09 18.15
N ASN A 13 -2.19 10.38 16.91
CA ASN A 13 -2.88 9.93 15.70
C ASN A 13 -2.93 8.40 15.59
N ILE A 14 -1.82 7.73 15.87
CA ILE A 14 -1.75 6.26 15.88
C ILE A 14 -2.72 5.68 16.90
N GLN A 15 -2.79 6.24 18.12
CA GLN A 15 -3.68 5.77 19.17
C GLN A 15 -5.16 5.97 18.83
N GLU A 16 -5.52 7.11 18.24
CA GLU A 16 -6.90 7.36 17.77
C GLU A 16 -7.31 6.37 16.70
N LYS A 17 -6.42 6.09 15.74
CA LYS A 17 -6.69 5.11 14.68
C LYS A 17 -6.74 3.69 15.22
N ALA A 18 -5.92 3.35 16.22
CA ALA A 18 -6.04 2.08 16.92
C ALA A 18 -7.43 1.92 17.59
N ASN A 19 -7.98 2.97 18.19
CA ASN A 19 -9.33 2.95 18.79
C ASN A 19 -10.43 2.75 17.72
N LEU A 20 -10.32 3.42 16.57
CA LEU A 20 -11.22 3.19 15.44
C LEU A 20 -11.23 1.72 15.03
N ILE A 21 -10.05 1.13 14.88
CA ILE A 21 -9.89 -0.28 14.48
C ILE A 21 -10.58 -1.22 15.45
N TRP A 22 -10.43 -0.97 16.76
CA TRP A 22 -11.11 -1.77 17.78
C TRP A 22 -12.63 -1.66 17.70
N ASN A 23 -13.16 -0.46 17.39
CA ASN A 23 -14.59 -0.27 17.20
C ASN A 23 -15.09 -1.09 16.00
N VAL A 24 -14.41 -0.98 14.85
CA VAL A 24 -14.76 -1.75 13.65
C VAL A 24 -14.61 -3.25 13.88
N ALA A 25 -13.55 -3.71 14.57
CA ALA A 25 -13.37 -5.12 14.92
C ALA A 25 -14.52 -5.65 15.79
N ASN A 26 -15.01 -4.84 16.75
CA ASN A 26 -16.18 -5.19 17.55
C ASN A 26 -17.46 -5.30 16.69
N SER A 27 -17.62 -4.42 15.69
CA SER A 27 -18.75 -4.46 14.75
C SER A 27 -18.72 -5.69 13.83
N LEU A 28 -17.55 -6.25 13.58
CA LEU A 28 -17.35 -7.46 12.79
C LEU A 28 -17.49 -8.76 13.60
N PHE A 29 -17.54 -8.67 14.93
CA PHE A 29 -17.63 -9.83 15.79
C PHE A 29 -18.90 -10.66 15.50
N GLY A 30 -18.72 -11.97 15.37
CA GLY A 30 -19.79 -12.91 15.03
C GLY A 30 -20.02 -13.09 13.52
N ALA A 31 -19.70 -12.10 12.70
CA ALA A 31 -19.76 -12.20 11.23
C ALA A 31 -18.42 -12.64 10.61
N TYR A 32 -17.31 -12.29 11.27
CA TYR A 32 -15.95 -12.58 10.86
C TYR A 32 -15.15 -13.22 12.00
N LYS A 33 -14.16 -14.01 11.64
CA LYS A 33 -13.15 -14.50 12.60
C LYS A 33 -12.09 -13.40 12.81
N PRO A 34 -11.41 -13.34 13.97
CA PRO A 34 -10.42 -12.31 14.26
C PRO A 34 -9.34 -12.12 13.18
N HIS A 35 -8.83 -13.21 12.60
CA HIS A 35 -7.86 -13.17 11.53
C HIS A 35 -8.42 -12.63 10.19
N GLU A 36 -9.73 -12.56 10.00
CA GLU A 36 -10.37 -12.03 8.79
C GLU A 36 -10.65 -10.52 8.89
N TYR A 37 -10.51 -9.89 10.07
CA TYR A 37 -10.85 -8.47 10.26
C TYR A 37 -10.06 -7.55 9.33
N GLY A 38 -8.80 -7.88 9.04
CA GLY A 38 -7.95 -7.14 8.12
C GLY A 38 -8.54 -7.02 6.72
N LEU A 39 -9.28 -8.04 6.24
CA LEU A 39 -9.91 -8.04 4.92
C LEU A 39 -11.00 -6.96 4.76
N VAL A 40 -11.54 -6.47 5.87
CA VAL A 40 -12.52 -5.38 5.89
C VAL A 40 -11.87 -4.06 6.31
N ILE A 41 -11.13 -4.07 7.40
CA ILE A 41 -10.62 -2.84 8.03
C ILE A 41 -9.62 -2.13 7.12
N LEU A 42 -8.66 -2.84 6.54
CA LEU A 42 -7.63 -2.23 5.69
C LEU A 42 -8.22 -1.56 4.43
N PRO A 43 -9.07 -2.23 3.62
CA PRO A 43 -9.74 -1.55 2.50
C PRO A 43 -10.60 -0.37 2.93
N MET A 44 -11.32 -0.47 4.06
CA MET A 44 -12.13 0.64 4.56
C MET A 44 -11.29 1.84 4.98
N VAL A 45 -10.11 1.63 5.57
CA VAL A 45 -9.14 2.69 5.88
C VAL A 45 -8.63 3.35 4.59
N VAL A 46 -8.31 2.57 3.57
CA VAL A 46 -7.93 3.07 2.23
C VAL A 46 -9.06 3.94 1.64
N ILE A 47 -10.28 3.42 1.61
CA ILE A 47 -11.45 4.14 1.08
C ILE A 47 -11.69 5.44 1.85
N LYS A 48 -11.62 5.40 3.18
CA LYS A 48 -11.82 6.58 4.02
C LYS A 48 -10.74 7.63 3.77
N ARG A 49 -9.48 7.21 3.65
CA ARG A 49 -8.38 8.13 3.31
C ARG A 49 -8.60 8.78 1.94
N PHE A 50 -8.94 8.00 0.91
CA PHE A 50 -9.26 8.55 -0.41
C PHE A 50 -10.46 9.52 -0.36
N HIS A 51 -11.49 9.16 0.39
CA HIS A 51 -12.65 10.03 0.62
C HIS A 51 -12.23 11.38 1.19
N ASP A 52 -11.47 11.38 2.28
CA ASP A 52 -11.06 12.59 2.99
C ASP A 52 -10.10 13.45 2.16
N CYS A 53 -9.23 12.84 1.36
CA CYS A 53 -8.41 13.54 0.38
C CYS A 53 -9.24 14.30 -0.67
N LEU A 54 -10.35 13.69 -1.12
CA LEU A 54 -11.19 14.24 -2.19
C LEU A 54 -12.25 15.24 -1.70
N LEU A 55 -12.56 15.27 -0.40
CA LEU A 55 -13.60 16.16 0.14
C LEU A 55 -13.46 17.62 -0.30
N PRO A 56 -12.28 18.25 -0.22
CA PRO A 56 -12.13 19.68 -0.58
C PRO A 56 -12.41 19.96 -2.05
N THR A 57 -12.21 19.00 -2.94
CA THR A 57 -12.34 19.17 -4.40
C THR A 57 -13.56 18.47 -4.97
N ARG A 58 -14.35 17.79 -4.14
CA ARG A 58 -15.47 16.95 -4.54
C ARG A 58 -16.48 17.67 -5.45
N GLU A 59 -16.92 18.86 -5.09
CA GLU A 59 -17.88 19.61 -5.90
C GLU A 59 -17.33 19.97 -7.27
N LYS A 60 -16.05 20.34 -7.34
CA LYS A 60 -15.35 20.61 -8.60
C LYS A 60 -15.27 19.35 -9.47
N VAL A 61 -15.00 18.19 -8.89
CA VAL A 61 -15.00 16.91 -9.62
C VAL A 61 -16.37 16.58 -10.16
N LEU A 62 -17.43 16.69 -9.36
CA LEU A 62 -18.81 16.43 -9.78
C LEU A 62 -19.25 17.40 -10.88
N ALA A 63 -18.98 18.70 -10.75
CA ALA A 63 -19.29 19.70 -11.78
C ALA A 63 -18.51 19.44 -13.08
N THR A 64 -17.27 18.97 -12.98
CA THR A 64 -16.47 18.59 -14.16
C THR A 64 -17.03 17.33 -14.79
N TYR A 65 -17.38 16.31 -13.99
CA TYR A 65 -17.99 15.07 -14.48
C TYR A 65 -19.24 15.33 -15.31
N GLU A 66 -20.16 16.18 -14.85
CA GLU A 66 -21.37 16.52 -15.59
C GLU A 66 -21.07 17.10 -17.00
N LYS A 67 -19.97 17.83 -17.15
CA LYS A 67 -19.53 18.41 -18.43
C LYS A 67 -18.89 17.41 -19.37
N VAL A 68 -18.17 16.41 -18.79
CA VAL A 68 -17.31 15.50 -19.58
C VAL A 68 -17.82 14.06 -19.63
N LYS A 69 -18.94 13.73 -18.97
CA LYS A 69 -19.45 12.35 -18.86
C LYS A 69 -19.75 11.68 -20.21
N GLN A 70 -19.99 12.45 -21.24
CA GLN A 70 -20.24 11.97 -22.61
C GLN A 70 -18.93 11.76 -23.41
N LEU A 71 -17.79 12.22 -22.91
CA LEU A 71 -16.52 12.07 -23.58
C LEU A 71 -15.98 10.64 -23.38
N ALA A 72 -15.38 10.10 -24.44
CA ALA A 72 -14.70 8.79 -24.37
C ALA A 72 -13.47 8.83 -23.45
N VAL A 73 -12.75 9.96 -23.41
CA VAL A 73 -11.59 10.18 -22.55
C VAL A 73 -11.90 11.32 -21.58
N LYS A 74 -12.21 10.99 -20.34
CA LYS A 74 -12.60 11.95 -19.29
C LYS A 74 -11.65 11.96 -18.09
N ASP A 75 -10.83 10.92 -17.95
CA ASP A 75 -10.01 10.65 -16.78
C ASP A 75 -9.05 11.83 -16.45
N GLY A 76 -8.33 12.37 -17.45
CA GLY A 76 -7.42 13.50 -17.26
C GLY A 76 -8.11 14.76 -16.73
N PHE A 77 -9.35 15.04 -17.17
CA PHE A 77 -10.12 16.19 -16.68
C PHE A 77 -10.50 16.00 -15.21
N LEU A 78 -10.89 14.79 -14.83
CA LEU A 78 -11.32 14.47 -13.47
C LEU A 78 -10.15 14.42 -12.49
N ARG A 79 -9.00 13.88 -12.89
CA ARG A 79 -7.75 13.95 -12.12
C ARG A 79 -7.29 15.38 -11.90
N THR A 80 -7.33 16.23 -12.95
CA THR A 80 -7.03 17.66 -12.82
C THR A 80 -8.01 18.37 -11.88
N ALA A 81 -9.29 18.00 -11.92
CA ALA A 81 -10.30 18.58 -11.03
C ALA A 81 -10.11 18.16 -9.58
N SER A 82 -9.73 16.90 -9.33
CA SER A 82 -9.47 16.37 -7.99
C SER A 82 -8.17 16.89 -7.38
N GLY A 83 -7.16 17.17 -8.19
CA GLY A 83 -5.80 17.46 -7.75
C GLY A 83 -5.00 16.21 -7.35
N TYR A 84 -5.53 15.02 -7.61
CA TYR A 84 -4.92 13.72 -7.32
C TYR A 84 -4.88 12.83 -8.57
N ARG A 85 -4.10 11.77 -8.54
CA ARG A 85 -4.12 10.72 -9.58
C ARG A 85 -5.37 9.82 -9.51
N PHE A 86 -6.32 10.15 -8.64
CA PHE A 86 -7.60 9.47 -8.46
C PHE A 86 -8.73 10.47 -8.23
N TYR A 87 -9.97 10.05 -8.38
CA TYR A 87 -11.17 10.85 -8.16
C TYR A 87 -12.35 9.96 -7.75
N ASN A 88 -13.47 10.59 -7.37
CA ASN A 88 -14.75 9.91 -7.19
C ASN A 88 -15.89 10.77 -7.77
N THR A 89 -16.71 10.17 -8.64
CA THR A 89 -17.84 10.82 -9.31
C THR A 89 -19.19 10.54 -8.65
N SER A 90 -19.21 9.78 -7.55
CA SER A 90 -20.42 9.45 -6.83
C SER A 90 -21.02 10.64 -6.08
N GLN A 91 -22.35 10.68 -6.03
CA GLN A 91 -23.10 11.65 -5.21
C GLN A 91 -23.07 11.31 -3.72
N TYR A 92 -22.66 10.10 -3.36
CA TYR A 92 -22.63 9.65 -1.97
C TYR A 92 -21.37 10.15 -1.22
N THR A 93 -21.53 10.33 0.09
CA THR A 93 -20.48 10.52 1.10
C THR A 93 -20.76 9.54 2.23
N PHE A 94 -19.84 9.36 3.16
CA PHE A 94 -20.08 8.50 4.32
C PHE A 94 -21.32 8.94 5.12
N GLU A 95 -21.54 10.26 5.27
CA GLU A 95 -22.70 10.82 5.96
C GLU A 95 -24.02 10.51 5.21
N ARG A 96 -24.02 10.63 3.88
CA ARG A 96 -25.19 10.28 3.05
C ARG A 96 -25.46 8.79 3.05
N LEU A 97 -24.44 7.96 3.06
CA LEU A 97 -24.60 6.51 3.20
C LEU A 97 -25.25 6.15 4.53
N LYS A 98 -24.76 6.73 5.63
CA LYS A 98 -25.35 6.53 6.97
C LYS A 98 -26.77 7.02 7.09
N ALA A 99 -27.17 8.04 6.33
CA ALA A 99 -28.52 8.60 6.36
C ALA A 99 -29.58 7.71 5.69
N ASP A 100 -29.18 6.69 4.92
CA ASP A 100 -30.09 5.77 4.21
C ASP A 100 -29.74 4.30 4.49
N PRO A 101 -30.05 3.79 5.70
CA PRO A 101 -29.68 2.44 6.10
C PRO A 101 -30.41 1.33 5.30
N GLU A 102 -31.61 1.60 4.80
CA GLU A 102 -32.38 0.61 4.04
C GLU A 102 -31.74 0.25 2.70
N ASN A 103 -31.07 1.22 2.06
CA ASN A 103 -30.42 1.05 0.78
C ASN A 103 -28.87 1.02 0.90
N ILE A 104 -28.34 0.76 2.09
CA ILE A 104 -26.92 0.93 2.40
C ILE A 104 -26.00 0.15 1.46
N LYS A 105 -26.33 -1.11 1.11
CA LYS A 105 -25.54 -1.93 0.18
C LYS A 105 -25.46 -1.28 -1.19
N THR A 106 -26.63 -1.02 -1.80
CA THR A 106 -26.71 -0.43 -3.16
C THR A 106 -26.03 0.94 -3.24
N ASN A 107 -26.23 1.76 -2.20
CA ASN A 107 -25.65 3.10 -2.13
C ASN A 107 -24.12 3.03 -1.95
N PHE A 108 -23.62 2.09 -1.14
CA PHE A 108 -22.20 1.90 -0.94
C PHE A 108 -21.52 1.33 -2.18
N GLU A 109 -22.12 0.37 -2.87
CA GLU A 109 -21.65 -0.11 -4.17
C GLU A 109 -21.59 1.01 -5.21
N ALA A 110 -22.62 1.87 -5.28
CA ALA A 110 -22.62 3.04 -6.16
C ALA A 110 -21.57 4.08 -5.75
N TYR A 111 -21.27 4.21 -4.46
CA TYR A 111 -20.18 5.05 -3.97
C TYR A 111 -18.82 4.51 -4.40
N ILE A 112 -18.55 3.22 -4.21
CA ILE A 112 -17.31 2.57 -4.61
C ILE A 112 -17.11 2.64 -6.13
N ASN A 113 -18.15 2.32 -6.91
CA ASN A 113 -18.10 2.38 -8.37
C ASN A 113 -17.93 3.81 -8.95
N GLY A 114 -18.06 4.83 -8.12
CA GLY A 114 -17.74 6.22 -8.49
C GLY A 114 -16.26 6.55 -8.50
N PHE A 115 -15.41 5.72 -7.91
CA PHE A 115 -13.96 5.91 -7.93
C PHE A 115 -13.37 5.69 -9.34
N SER A 116 -12.20 6.26 -9.58
CA SER A 116 -11.40 6.01 -10.77
C SER A 116 -10.91 4.55 -10.83
N ASP A 117 -10.69 4.05 -12.05
CA ASP A 117 -10.36 2.64 -12.31
C ASP A 117 -9.17 2.14 -11.47
N ASN A 118 -8.14 2.96 -11.27
CA ASN A 118 -6.97 2.59 -10.46
C ASN A 118 -7.33 2.33 -8.98
N VAL A 119 -8.32 3.01 -8.42
CA VAL A 119 -8.82 2.74 -7.05
C VAL A 119 -9.67 1.48 -7.04
N ILE A 120 -10.51 1.29 -8.07
CA ILE A 120 -11.32 0.06 -8.24
C ILE A 120 -10.38 -1.17 -8.30
N ASP A 121 -9.31 -1.09 -9.09
CA ASP A 121 -8.31 -2.16 -9.20
C ASP A 121 -7.63 -2.48 -7.86
N ILE A 122 -7.29 -1.46 -7.08
CA ILE A 122 -6.75 -1.63 -5.72
C ILE A 122 -7.71 -2.42 -4.85
N LEU A 123 -8.99 -2.01 -4.80
CA LEU A 123 -10.01 -2.67 -3.99
C LEU A 123 -10.31 -4.09 -4.48
N ALA A 124 -10.26 -4.33 -5.79
CA ALA A 124 -10.39 -5.66 -6.39
C ALA A 124 -9.24 -6.58 -5.98
N ASN A 125 -7.98 -6.11 -6.03
CA ASN A 125 -6.81 -6.87 -5.57
C ASN A 125 -6.90 -7.19 -4.07
N MET A 126 -7.47 -6.30 -3.27
CA MET A 126 -7.73 -6.54 -1.84
C MET A 126 -8.93 -7.47 -1.58
N GLY A 127 -9.63 -7.94 -2.62
CA GLY A 127 -10.80 -8.81 -2.49
C GLY A 127 -12.00 -8.14 -1.82
N PHE A 128 -12.06 -6.80 -1.82
CA PHE A 128 -13.02 -6.05 -1.01
C PHE A 128 -14.46 -6.17 -1.49
N PHE A 129 -14.70 -6.36 -2.78
CA PHE A 129 -16.06 -6.51 -3.31
C PHE A 129 -16.81 -7.71 -2.69
N THR A 130 -16.12 -8.84 -2.50
CA THR A 130 -16.67 -9.99 -1.79
C THR A 130 -16.99 -9.65 -0.32
N GLN A 131 -16.20 -8.79 0.31
CA GLN A 131 -16.45 -8.38 1.70
C GLN A 131 -17.67 -7.46 1.80
N ILE A 132 -17.96 -6.61 0.81
CA ILE A 132 -19.18 -5.79 0.79
C ILE A 132 -20.42 -6.69 0.84
N GLU A 133 -20.47 -7.72 -0.01
CA GLU A 133 -21.58 -8.69 0.00
C GLU A 133 -21.70 -9.40 1.34
N ARG A 134 -20.58 -9.93 1.85
CA ARG A 134 -20.54 -10.65 3.14
C ARG A 134 -20.99 -9.75 4.31
N MET A 135 -20.56 -8.50 4.36
CA MET A 135 -21.00 -7.54 5.39
C MET A 135 -22.49 -7.24 5.30
N ALA A 136 -23.02 -7.10 4.09
CA ALA A 136 -24.44 -6.83 3.87
C ALA A 136 -25.30 -8.03 4.31
N ASP A 137 -24.93 -9.25 3.90
CA ASP A 137 -25.63 -10.48 4.25
C ASP A 137 -25.60 -10.75 5.76
N ALA A 138 -24.50 -10.41 6.42
CA ALA A 138 -24.34 -10.50 7.88
C ALA A 138 -25.01 -9.35 8.65
N GLY A 139 -25.52 -8.32 7.96
CA GLY A 139 -26.19 -7.17 8.57
C GLY A 139 -25.26 -6.20 9.30
N VAL A 140 -23.94 -6.28 9.06
CA VAL A 140 -22.92 -5.45 9.76
C VAL A 140 -22.43 -4.25 8.92
N LEU A 141 -22.75 -4.19 7.62
CA LEU A 141 -22.27 -3.15 6.71
C LEU A 141 -22.62 -1.73 7.18
N TYR A 142 -23.85 -1.51 7.66
CA TYR A 142 -24.26 -0.21 8.19
C TYR A 142 -23.42 0.22 9.38
N GLN A 143 -23.15 -0.68 10.32
CA GLN A 143 -22.37 -0.37 11.51
C GLN A 143 -20.92 -0.05 11.14
N VAL A 144 -20.31 -0.84 10.25
CA VAL A 144 -18.95 -0.57 9.76
C VAL A 144 -18.86 0.81 9.10
N ILE A 145 -19.80 1.17 8.21
CA ILE A 145 -19.82 2.50 7.59
C ILE A 145 -20.03 3.59 8.65
N SER A 146 -20.90 3.34 9.64
CA SER A 146 -21.14 4.28 10.74
C SER A 146 -19.89 4.53 11.58
N ASP A 147 -19.09 3.50 11.86
CA ASP A 147 -17.82 3.62 12.60
C ASP A 147 -16.83 4.55 11.87
N PHE A 148 -16.80 4.51 10.54
CA PHE A 148 -15.99 5.41 9.71
C PHE A 148 -16.55 6.83 9.55
N THR A 149 -17.68 7.17 10.18
CA THR A 149 -18.18 8.55 10.34
C THR A 149 -17.85 9.18 11.70
N ALA A 150 -17.23 8.44 12.60
CA ALA A 150 -16.84 8.94 13.91
C ALA A 150 -15.65 9.91 13.82
N ASP A 151 -15.49 10.81 14.83
CA ASP A 151 -14.43 11.82 14.84
C ASP A 151 -13.02 11.21 14.79
N ASN A 152 -12.83 10.04 15.42
CA ASN A 152 -11.56 9.32 15.38
C ASN A 152 -11.28 8.66 14.01
N ALA A 153 -12.24 8.62 13.10
CA ALA A 153 -12.08 8.14 11.73
C ALA A 153 -11.64 9.22 10.72
N ASP A 154 -11.45 10.45 11.17
CA ASP A 154 -10.97 11.53 10.31
C ASP A 154 -9.53 11.24 9.85
N MET A 155 -9.35 11.13 8.53
CA MET A 155 -8.08 10.84 7.86
C MET A 155 -7.68 11.95 6.88
N ASN A 156 -8.09 13.19 7.19
CA ASN A 156 -7.79 14.36 6.36
C ASN A 156 -6.26 14.55 6.24
N PRO A 157 -5.72 14.82 5.03
CA PRO A 157 -4.30 15.10 4.80
C PRO A 157 -3.71 16.23 5.65
N GLU A 158 -4.52 17.22 6.02
CA GLU A 158 -4.09 18.32 6.89
C GLU A 158 -3.83 17.87 8.35
N LYS A 159 -4.49 16.80 8.79
CA LYS A 159 -4.34 16.23 10.14
C LYS A 159 -3.34 15.08 10.19
N ILE A 160 -3.33 14.26 9.16
CA ILE A 160 -2.48 13.07 9.06
C ILE A 160 -1.71 13.16 7.74
N SER A 161 -0.40 13.35 7.84
CA SER A 161 0.46 13.38 6.65
C SER A 161 0.43 12.04 5.89
N ALA A 162 0.90 12.03 4.66
CA ALA A 162 1.04 10.80 3.90
C ALA A 162 1.99 9.81 4.57
N ILE A 163 3.07 10.31 5.17
CA ILE A 163 4.05 9.52 5.93
C ILE A 163 3.38 8.89 7.17
N ASP A 164 2.63 9.68 7.95
CA ASP A 164 1.92 9.18 9.14
C ASP A 164 0.86 8.14 8.76
N MET A 165 0.23 8.30 7.60
CA MET A 165 -0.71 7.32 7.08
C MET A 165 -0.02 5.98 6.73
N GLY A 166 1.20 6.02 6.18
CA GLY A 166 2.05 4.85 6.01
C GLY A 166 2.31 4.13 7.34
N TYR A 167 2.62 4.85 8.42
CA TYR A 167 2.76 4.26 9.77
C TYR A 167 1.46 3.62 10.27
N VAL A 168 0.31 4.22 9.99
CA VAL A 168 -0.99 3.64 10.35
C VAL A 168 -1.20 2.32 9.61
N PHE A 169 -0.99 2.28 8.29
CA PHE A 169 -1.12 1.05 7.51
C PHE A 169 -0.17 -0.05 7.99
N GLU A 170 1.08 0.29 8.21
CA GLU A 170 2.10 -0.63 8.71
C GLU A 170 1.69 -1.26 10.06
N ASN A 171 1.26 -0.44 11.01
CA ASN A 171 0.79 -0.91 12.31
C ASN A 171 -0.43 -1.82 12.20
N LEU A 172 -1.34 -1.52 11.26
CA LEU A 172 -2.51 -2.33 10.98
C LEU A 172 -2.14 -3.68 10.39
N VAL A 173 -1.29 -3.67 9.36
CA VAL A 173 -0.84 -4.90 8.70
C VAL A 173 -0.10 -5.78 9.71
N GLN A 174 0.79 -5.22 10.53
CA GLN A 174 1.46 -5.96 11.58
C GLN A 174 0.48 -6.63 12.54
N ARG A 175 -0.50 -5.89 13.08
CA ARG A 175 -1.49 -6.43 14.03
C ARG A 175 -2.35 -7.51 13.42
N PHE A 176 -2.72 -7.40 12.15
CA PHE A 176 -3.51 -8.43 11.48
C PHE A 176 -2.65 -9.62 11.06
N SER A 177 -1.39 -9.43 10.68
CA SER A 177 -0.48 -10.53 10.38
C SER A 177 -0.14 -11.37 11.62
N GLU A 178 0.02 -10.76 12.79
CA GLU A 178 0.23 -11.47 14.06
C GLU A 178 -0.96 -12.37 14.45
N SER A 179 -2.16 -12.10 13.90
CA SER A 179 -3.35 -12.94 14.12
C SER A 179 -3.43 -14.15 13.17
N TYR A 180 -2.57 -14.23 12.14
CA TYR A 180 -2.39 -15.39 11.27
C TYR A 180 -1.26 -16.25 11.80
N ASP A 181 -1.56 -17.40 12.34
CA ASP A 181 -0.74 -18.21 13.24
C ASP A 181 0.55 -18.82 12.67
N GLU A 182 0.94 -18.66 11.40
CA GLU A 182 2.11 -19.36 10.85
C GLU A 182 3.11 -18.53 10.02
N GLU A 183 2.78 -17.32 9.60
CA GLU A 183 3.65 -16.50 8.71
C GLU A 183 3.83 -15.03 9.15
N ALA A 184 3.44 -14.70 10.37
CA ALA A 184 3.42 -13.32 10.88
C ALA A 184 4.79 -12.59 10.79
N GLY A 185 5.89 -13.34 10.88
CA GLY A 185 7.25 -12.80 10.72
C GLY A 185 7.67 -12.51 9.29
N ALA A 186 6.94 -13.01 8.29
CA ALA A 186 7.33 -12.89 6.88
C ALA A 186 7.01 -11.53 6.25
N HIS A 187 6.16 -10.71 6.89
CA HIS A 187 5.64 -9.49 6.29
C HIS A 187 6.09 -8.19 6.97
N PHE A 188 6.85 -8.28 8.07
CA PHE A 188 7.26 -7.10 8.82
C PHE A 188 8.78 -7.00 8.97
N THR A 189 9.33 -5.87 8.53
CA THR A 189 10.73 -5.49 8.76
C THR A 189 10.76 -4.25 9.65
N SER A 190 11.49 -4.30 10.78
CA SER A 190 11.63 -3.15 11.66
C SER A 190 12.19 -1.93 10.91
N ARG A 191 11.56 -0.76 11.10
CA ARG A 191 12.02 0.49 10.48
C ARG A 191 13.46 0.84 10.84
N ASP A 192 13.91 0.53 12.04
CA ASP A 192 15.31 0.80 12.45
C ASP A 192 16.30 0.03 11.57
N ILE A 193 15.94 -1.24 11.22
CA ILE A 193 16.74 -2.05 10.29
C ILE A 193 16.66 -1.47 8.88
N ILE A 194 15.47 -1.08 8.43
CA ILE A 194 15.31 -0.48 7.09
C ILE A 194 16.09 0.82 6.99
N TYR A 195 16.02 1.69 7.99
CA TYR A 195 16.78 2.94 7.99
C TYR A 195 18.28 2.69 7.95
N LEU A 196 18.79 1.70 8.71
CA LEU A 196 20.18 1.31 8.61
C LEU A 196 20.55 0.84 7.20
N MET A 197 19.69 0.01 6.57
CA MET A 197 19.91 -0.42 5.18
C MET A 197 19.91 0.76 4.20
N CYS A 198 18.99 1.69 4.34
CA CYS A 198 18.92 2.91 3.52
C CYS A 198 20.19 3.76 3.71
N ASP A 199 20.62 3.99 4.96
CA ASP A 199 21.81 4.77 5.27
C ASP A 199 23.09 4.13 4.69
N LEU A 200 23.20 2.80 4.75
CA LEU A 200 24.34 2.08 4.13
C LEU A 200 24.31 2.18 2.60
N LEU A 201 23.14 2.08 1.97
CA LEU A 201 23.01 2.22 0.52
C LEU A 201 23.34 3.63 0.04
N THR A 202 23.01 4.65 0.81
CA THR A 202 23.17 6.07 0.42
C THR A 202 24.42 6.74 0.98
N MET A 203 25.24 6.04 1.79
CA MET A 203 26.39 6.62 2.51
C MET A 203 27.41 7.33 1.61
N ASN A 204 27.53 6.92 0.36
CA ASN A 204 28.44 7.52 -0.64
C ASN A 204 27.69 8.21 -1.78
N ALA A 205 26.38 8.37 -1.66
CA ALA A 205 25.57 9.00 -2.68
C ALA A 205 25.59 10.52 -2.51
N ASP A 206 25.65 11.23 -3.63
CA ASP A 206 25.45 12.66 -3.69
C ASP A 206 24.08 12.93 -4.33
N PHE A 207 23.18 13.53 -3.56
CA PHE A 207 21.87 13.95 -4.01
C PHE A 207 21.79 15.47 -4.16
N SER A 208 22.89 16.19 -3.91
CA SER A 208 22.93 17.64 -3.90
C SER A 208 23.07 18.21 -5.31
N GLY A 209 22.40 19.34 -5.54
CA GLY A 209 22.49 20.13 -6.76
C GLY A 209 21.22 20.13 -7.62
N GLU A 210 20.91 21.28 -8.21
CA GLU A 210 19.73 21.46 -9.06
C GLU A 210 19.71 20.52 -10.30
N ASP A 211 20.86 20.00 -10.70
CA ASP A 211 21.02 19.08 -11.84
C ASP A 211 21.25 17.62 -11.41
N ALA A 212 21.07 17.28 -10.11
CA ALA A 212 21.24 15.91 -9.66
C ALA A 212 20.19 15.01 -10.35
N PRO A 213 20.60 13.91 -11.03
CA PRO A 213 19.64 13.06 -11.71
C PRO A 213 18.77 12.32 -10.67
N ALA A 214 17.49 12.14 -10.99
CA ALA A 214 16.60 11.29 -10.23
C ALA A 214 17.21 9.89 -10.06
N LYS A 215 17.18 9.36 -8.83
CA LYS A 215 17.66 8.03 -8.52
C LYS A 215 16.50 7.05 -8.49
N THR A 216 16.77 5.81 -8.86
CA THR A 216 15.79 4.73 -8.89
C THR A 216 16.07 3.71 -7.81
N VAL A 217 15.03 3.27 -7.09
CA VAL A 217 15.12 2.19 -6.11
C VAL A 217 14.08 1.12 -6.42
N TYR A 218 14.49 -0.14 -6.29
CA TYR A 218 13.63 -1.29 -6.56
C TYR A 218 13.56 -2.23 -5.35
N ASP A 219 12.34 -2.67 -5.03
CA ASP A 219 12.07 -3.76 -4.10
C ASP A 219 11.36 -4.90 -4.84
N MET A 220 12.04 -6.05 -4.95
CA MET A 220 11.56 -7.20 -5.69
C MET A 220 10.55 -8.07 -4.93
N ALA A 221 10.34 -7.81 -3.65
CA ALA A 221 9.37 -8.45 -2.76
C ALA A 221 8.80 -7.40 -1.82
N MET A 222 8.18 -6.36 -2.40
CA MET A 222 7.91 -5.09 -1.72
C MET A 222 6.89 -5.17 -0.58
N GLY A 223 6.08 -6.25 -0.50
CA GLY A 223 5.02 -6.34 0.48
C GLY A 223 4.08 -5.13 0.41
N THR A 224 4.02 -4.37 1.49
CA THR A 224 3.24 -3.11 1.57
C THR A 224 4.03 -1.86 1.14
N SER A 225 5.20 -2.01 0.51
CA SER A 225 6.13 -0.95 0.07
C SER A 225 6.86 -0.17 1.17
N GLN A 226 6.89 -0.67 2.40
CA GLN A 226 7.49 0.01 3.53
C GLN A 226 8.98 0.38 3.31
N MET A 227 9.78 -0.52 2.72
CA MET A 227 11.19 -0.25 2.44
C MET A 227 11.38 0.90 1.45
N LEU A 228 10.54 0.95 0.43
CA LEU A 228 10.55 2.04 -0.56
C LEU A 228 10.18 3.37 0.07
N THR A 229 9.16 3.37 0.95
CA THR A 229 8.76 4.57 1.71
C THR A 229 9.87 5.07 2.62
N CYS A 230 10.53 4.17 3.36
CA CYS A 230 11.65 4.54 4.23
C CYS A 230 12.84 5.06 3.43
N MET A 231 13.11 4.50 2.24
CA MET A 231 14.17 4.99 1.37
C MET A 231 13.91 6.43 0.90
N GLU A 232 12.66 6.71 0.47
CA GLU A 232 12.23 8.07 0.10
C GLU A 232 12.37 9.05 1.28
N GLU A 233 11.92 8.66 2.48
CA GLU A 233 12.07 9.46 3.71
C GLU A 233 13.54 9.79 4.02
N ARG A 234 14.43 8.79 3.89
CA ARG A 234 15.88 8.97 4.20
C ARG A 234 16.56 9.85 3.17
N VAL A 235 16.26 9.68 1.89
CA VAL A 235 16.81 10.52 0.81
C VAL A 235 16.36 11.97 0.99
N HIS A 236 15.06 12.22 1.24
CA HIS A 236 14.54 13.56 1.50
C HIS A 236 15.07 14.19 2.81
N ALA A 237 15.53 13.36 3.77
CA ALA A 237 16.23 13.86 4.97
C ALA A 237 17.65 14.33 4.68
N LEU A 238 18.31 13.77 3.65
CA LEU A 238 19.62 14.19 3.18
C LEU A 238 19.52 15.44 2.31
N ASP A 239 18.62 15.44 1.34
CA ASP A 239 18.30 16.58 0.49
C ASP A 239 16.79 16.59 0.18
N LYS A 240 16.11 17.69 0.48
CA LYS A 240 14.67 17.83 0.30
C LYS A 240 14.25 17.90 -1.17
N GLU A 241 15.14 18.34 -2.03
CA GLU A 241 14.90 18.48 -3.48
C GLU A 241 15.34 17.23 -4.24
N ALA A 242 15.95 16.25 -3.55
CA ALA A 242 16.38 15.01 -4.18
C ALA A 242 15.16 14.22 -4.68
N GLU A 243 15.22 13.79 -5.94
CA GLU A 243 14.19 12.95 -6.54
C GLU A 243 14.61 11.47 -6.49
N ILE A 244 13.76 10.64 -5.88
CA ILE A 244 13.91 9.19 -5.89
C ILE A 244 12.63 8.55 -6.42
N ILE A 245 12.78 7.67 -7.41
CA ILE A 245 11.65 6.99 -8.05
C ILE A 245 11.62 5.55 -7.55
N CYS A 246 10.54 5.21 -6.86
CA CYS A 246 10.33 3.90 -6.26
C CYS A 246 9.67 2.94 -7.25
N TYR A 247 10.22 1.73 -7.37
CA TYR A 247 9.67 0.60 -8.13
C TYR A 247 9.52 -0.60 -7.22
N GLY A 248 8.43 -1.34 -7.38
CA GLY A 248 8.20 -2.52 -6.56
C GLY A 248 7.43 -3.61 -7.28
N GLN A 249 7.69 -4.87 -6.90
CA GLN A 249 6.93 -6.01 -7.37
C GLN A 249 6.47 -6.88 -6.20
N GLU A 250 5.22 -7.37 -6.26
CA GLU A 250 4.60 -8.14 -5.20
C GLU A 250 3.70 -9.24 -5.78
N ILE A 251 3.82 -10.45 -5.22
CA ILE A 251 3.05 -11.62 -5.63
C ILE A 251 1.69 -11.72 -4.91
N ASN A 252 1.61 -11.22 -3.68
CA ASN A 252 0.38 -11.25 -2.90
C ASN A 252 -0.54 -10.10 -3.33
N PRO A 253 -1.75 -10.39 -3.88
CA PRO A 253 -2.62 -9.33 -4.39
C PRO A 253 -3.11 -8.37 -3.31
N PHE A 254 -3.25 -8.82 -2.07
CA PHE A 254 -3.73 -7.99 -0.96
C PHE A 254 -2.66 -6.97 -0.53
N THR A 255 -1.43 -7.40 -0.27
CA THR A 255 -0.31 -6.51 0.07
C THR A 255 0.07 -5.60 -1.09
N PHE A 256 0.00 -6.10 -2.34
CA PHE A 256 0.12 -5.28 -3.55
C PHE A 256 -0.92 -4.15 -3.60
N GLY A 257 -2.19 -4.45 -3.27
CA GLY A 257 -3.25 -3.44 -3.18
C GLY A 257 -2.93 -2.34 -2.18
N ILE A 258 -2.40 -2.70 -1.00
CA ILE A 258 -1.96 -1.75 0.03
C ILE A 258 -0.80 -0.88 -0.48
N ALA A 259 0.23 -1.49 -1.08
CA ALA A 259 1.38 -0.78 -1.63
C ALA A 259 0.96 0.24 -2.71
N LYS A 260 0.06 -0.17 -3.59
CA LYS A 260 -0.48 0.69 -4.65
C LYS A 260 -1.31 1.85 -4.09
N ALA A 261 -2.10 1.58 -3.03
CA ALA A 261 -2.86 2.61 -2.32
C ALA A 261 -1.95 3.63 -1.63
N ASP A 262 -0.92 3.17 -0.92
CA ASP A 262 0.05 4.04 -0.25
C ASP A 262 0.77 4.93 -1.27
N MET A 263 1.22 4.37 -2.39
CA MET A 263 1.85 5.11 -3.48
C MET A 263 0.93 6.22 -4.03
N LEU A 264 -0.36 5.92 -4.27
CA LEU A 264 -1.34 6.92 -4.71
C LEU A 264 -1.55 8.04 -3.68
N ILE A 265 -1.63 7.70 -2.40
CA ILE A 265 -1.84 8.66 -1.31
C ILE A 265 -0.66 9.63 -1.18
N ARG A 266 0.56 9.14 -1.40
CA ARG A 266 1.79 9.95 -1.40
C ARG A 266 2.01 10.76 -2.67
N GLY A 267 1.19 10.56 -3.71
CA GLY A 267 1.27 11.26 -4.99
C GLY A 267 2.28 10.67 -5.97
N GLY A 268 2.89 9.52 -5.64
CA GLY A 268 3.78 8.78 -6.52
C GLY A 268 3.04 8.12 -7.70
N ASP A 269 3.79 7.43 -8.56
CA ASP A 269 3.21 6.73 -9.69
C ASP A 269 2.84 5.27 -9.34
N PRO A 270 1.54 4.93 -9.24
CA PRO A 270 1.10 3.59 -8.89
C PRO A 270 1.46 2.54 -9.96
N GLU A 271 1.79 2.98 -11.19
CA GLU A 271 2.23 2.07 -12.27
C GLU A 271 3.65 1.53 -12.04
N ASN A 272 4.42 2.14 -11.16
CA ASN A 272 5.71 1.61 -10.72
C ASN A 272 5.57 0.45 -9.73
N MET A 273 4.36 0.20 -9.22
CA MET A 273 4.03 -0.96 -8.39
C MET A 273 3.41 -2.02 -9.27
N GLN A 274 4.06 -3.19 -9.41
CA GLN A 274 3.66 -4.24 -10.32
C GLN A 274 3.26 -5.52 -9.58
N PHE A 275 2.15 -6.13 -10.04
CA PHE A 275 1.70 -7.42 -9.53
C PHE A 275 2.36 -8.57 -10.28
N GLY A 276 2.91 -9.53 -9.57
CA GLY A 276 3.47 -10.76 -10.15
C GLY A 276 4.61 -11.35 -9.35
N ASP A 277 4.93 -12.58 -9.65
CA ASP A 277 6.06 -13.30 -9.08
C ASP A 277 7.37 -12.84 -9.75
N THR A 278 8.27 -12.29 -8.97
CA THR A 278 9.55 -11.76 -9.43
C THR A 278 10.45 -12.84 -10.04
N LEU A 279 10.34 -14.09 -9.62
CA LEU A 279 11.20 -15.17 -10.11
C LEU A 279 10.86 -15.60 -11.53
N ASN A 280 9.57 -15.71 -11.88
CA ASN A 280 9.12 -16.21 -13.17
C ASN A 280 8.44 -15.17 -14.07
N ALA A 281 8.03 -14.04 -13.53
CA ALA A 281 7.25 -13.00 -14.20
C ALA A 281 7.79 -11.59 -13.93
N ASP A 282 9.10 -11.38 -14.19
CA ASP A 282 9.75 -10.09 -14.04
C ASP A 282 9.03 -8.99 -14.85
N LYS A 283 8.48 -8.01 -14.15
CA LYS A 283 7.74 -6.88 -14.74
C LYS A 283 8.65 -5.72 -15.16
N PHE A 284 9.90 -5.75 -14.73
CA PHE A 284 10.88 -4.70 -15.01
C PHE A 284 12.03 -5.21 -15.90
N LYS A 285 11.73 -6.17 -16.77
CA LYS A 285 12.71 -6.77 -17.66
C LYS A 285 13.45 -5.73 -18.50
N GLY A 286 14.78 -5.71 -18.38
CA GLY A 286 15.64 -4.74 -19.05
C GLY A 286 15.79 -3.40 -18.35
N TYR A 287 15.12 -3.19 -17.20
CA TYR A 287 15.38 -2.04 -16.33
C TYR A 287 16.67 -2.28 -15.54
N THR A 288 17.35 -1.18 -15.25
CA THR A 288 18.46 -1.12 -14.29
C THR A 288 18.11 -0.08 -13.23
N PHE A 289 18.41 -0.35 -11.98
CA PHE A 289 18.11 0.52 -10.84
C PHE A 289 19.39 0.98 -10.17
N ASP A 290 19.41 2.23 -9.65
CA ASP A 290 20.54 2.74 -8.89
C ASP A 290 20.68 2.00 -7.56
N TYR A 291 19.53 1.65 -6.93
CA TYR A 291 19.47 0.94 -5.65
C TYR A 291 18.50 -0.22 -5.70
N ILE A 292 18.84 -1.30 -4.99
CA ILE A 292 17.93 -2.40 -4.71
C ILE A 292 17.90 -2.60 -3.20
N ILE A 293 16.71 -2.62 -2.63
CA ILE A 293 16.47 -2.87 -1.20
C ILE A 293 15.33 -3.86 -1.08
N SER A 294 15.51 -4.98 -0.41
CA SER A 294 14.45 -6.00 -0.30
C SER A 294 14.65 -6.88 0.91
N ASN A 295 13.56 -7.37 1.48
CA ASN A 295 13.51 -8.45 2.46
C ASN A 295 12.62 -9.56 1.92
N PRO A 296 13.15 -10.47 1.07
CA PRO A 296 12.36 -11.55 0.50
C PRO A 296 11.90 -12.55 1.57
N PRO A 297 10.78 -13.27 1.35
CA PRO A 297 10.23 -14.20 2.31
C PRO A 297 11.20 -15.35 2.58
N PHE A 298 11.30 -15.75 3.86
CA PHE A 298 12.17 -16.84 4.33
C PHE A 298 11.46 -18.19 4.29
N GLY A 299 12.20 -19.26 4.02
CA GLY A 299 11.71 -20.64 4.12
C GLY A 299 10.79 -21.11 3.00
N ILE A 300 10.52 -20.26 2.01
CA ILE A 300 9.72 -20.62 0.84
C ILE A 300 10.65 -21.20 -0.24
N ASP A 301 10.30 -22.38 -0.76
CA ASP A 301 11.02 -22.95 -1.89
C ASP A 301 10.52 -22.38 -3.24
N TRP A 302 11.41 -22.32 -4.22
CA TRP A 302 11.12 -21.82 -5.56
C TRP A 302 11.02 -22.95 -6.61
N LYS A 303 10.62 -24.17 -6.20
CA LYS A 303 10.51 -25.33 -7.09
C LYS A 303 9.55 -25.11 -8.24
N ARG A 304 8.51 -24.30 -8.03
CA ARG A 304 7.52 -23.98 -9.06
C ARG A 304 8.12 -23.13 -10.17
N GLU A 305 9.01 -22.23 -9.80
CA GLU A 305 9.67 -21.23 -10.67
C GLU A 305 10.99 -21.75 -11.22
N ALA A 306 11.48 -22.91 -10.76
CA ALA A 306 12.81 -23.45 -11.05
C ALA A 306 13.12 -23.50 -12.55
N ALA A 307 12.15 -23.91 -13.37
CA ALA A 307 12.37 -24.01 -14.83
C ALA A 307 12.66 -22.65 -15.49
N ASP A 308 11.98 -21.59 -15.05
CA ASP A 308 12.17 -20.23 -15.58
C ASP A 308 13.47 -19.62 -15.05
N VAL A 309 13.75 -19.79 -13.76
CA VAL A 309 14.99 -19.33 -13.11
C VAL A 309 16.22 -20.00 -13.75
N GLU A 310 16.21 -21.33 -13.93
CA GLU A 310 17.30 -22.06 -14.60
C GLU A 310 17.47 -21.67 -16.08
N LYS A 311 16.37 -21.39 -16.75
CA LYS A 311 16.40 -20.92 -18.14
C LYS A 311 17.07 -19.55 -18.21
N GLU A 312 16.74 -18.65 -17.30
CA GLU A 312 17.36 -17.32 -17.25
C GLU A 312 18.82 -17.39 -16.81
N HIS A 313 19.17 -18.26 -15.85
CA HIS A 313 20.55 -18.51 -15.42
C HIS A 313 21.46 -18.91 -16.63
N LYS A 314 20.95 -19.71 -17.57
CA LYS A 314 21.70 -20.12 -18.77
C LYS A 314 22.02 -18.96 -19.72
N LEU A 315 21.42 -17.78 -19.53
CA LEU A 315 21.75 -16.58 -20.30
C LEU A 315 23.07 -15.91 -19.82
N GLY A 316 23.65 -16.38 -18.71
CA GLY A 316 24.83 -15.76 -18.11
C GLY A 316 24.58 -14.31 -17.74
N ASP A 317 25.51 -13.42 -18.08
CA ASP A 317 25.44 -11.98 -17.73
C ASP A 317 24.23 -11.24 -18.35
N ALA A 318 23.52 -11.86 -19.30
CA ALA A 318 22.30 -11.30 -19.86
C ALA A 318 21.04 -11.65 -19.04
N GLY A 319 21.17 -12.51 -18.03
CA GLY A 319 20.10 -12.92 -17.13
C GLY A 319 20.34 -12.46 -15.69
N ARG A 320 19.27 -12.28 -14.93
CA ARG A 320 19.34 -11.84 -13.51
C ARG A 320 20.07 -12.85 -12.62
N PHE A 321 20.03 -14.14 -12.97
CA PHE A 321 20.63 -15.23 -12.22
C PHE A 321 21.98 -15.70 -12.79
N GLY A 322 22.63 -14.89 -13.61
CA GLY A 322 23.90 -15.25 -14.27
C GLY A 322 25.04 -15.55 -13.29
N VAL A 323 25.11 -14.81 -12.17
CA VAL A 323 26.13 -15.00 -11.12
C VAL A 323 25.87 -16.22 -10.22
N GLY A 324 24.68 -16.79 -10.23
CA GLY A 324 24.30 -17.95 -9.43
C GLY A 324 22.80 -18.14 -9.31
N LEU A 325 22.40 -19.34 -8.91
CA LEU A 325 20.99 -19.65 -8.62
C LEU A 325 20.66 -19.29 -7.17
N PRO A 326 19.41 -18.88 -6.88
CA PRO A 326 18.94 -18.73 -5.51
C PRO A 326 19.11 -20.07 -4.74
N PRO A 327 19.40 -20.05 -3.42
CA PRO A 327 19.44 -21.28 -2.64
C PRO A 327 18.06 -21.97 -2.67
N VAL A 328 18.06 -23.30 -2.72
CA VAL A 328 16.83 -24.11 -2.86
C VAL A 328 15.90 -23.98 -1.65
N SER A 329 16.44 -23.69 -0.49
CA SER A 329 15.69 -23.33 0.71
C SER A 329 16.59 -22.60 1.71
N TYR A 330 15.99 -21.76 2.58
CA TYR A 330 16.70 -21.04 3.63
C TYR A 330 17.39 -21.97 4.66
N THR A 331 16.92 -23.20 4.83
CA THR A 331 17.56 -24.21 5.65
C THR A 331 18.98 -24.58 5.16
N HIS A 332 19.27 -24.42 3.89
CA HIS A 332 20.62 -24.67 3.36
C HIS A 332 21.64 -23.57 3.74
N LEU A 333 21.23 -22.32 3.82
CA LEU A 333 22.10 -21.24 4.27
C LEU A 333 22.53 -21.40 5.74
N ARG A 334 21.62 -21.85 6.62
CA ARG A 334 21.97 -22.13 8.02
C ARG A 334 22.91 -23.33 8.20
N ALA A 335 22.83 -24.32 7.32
CA ALA A 335 23.74 -25.47 7.39
C ALA A 335 25.19 -25.10 7.06
N HIS A 336 25.40 -24.12 6.17
CA HIS A 336 26.74 -23.63 5.84
C HIS A 336 27.33 -22.66 6.89
N GLU A 337 26.49 -21.90 7.60
CA GLU A 337 26.95 -21.01 8.70
C GLU A 337 27.39 -21.80 9.95
N THR A 338 26.89 -23.02 10.16
CA THR A 338 27.24 -23.88 11.31
C THR A 338 28.44 -24.78 11.06
N GLU A 339 28.95 -24.90 9.83
CA GLU A 339 30.16 -25.67 9.50
C GLU A 339 31.43 -24.81 9.49
N ALA A 340 31.33 -23.50 9.76
CA ALA A 340 32.47 -22.57 9.76
C ALA A 340 33.00 -22.20 11.16
N ASP A 341 32.52 -22.86 12.25
CA ASP A 341 33.03 -22.70 13.62
C ASP A 341 33.89 -23.92 14.04
#